data_e09c5629d2e77568ca4c9f3cd9f60358
#
_entry.id   e09c5629d2e77568ca4c9f3cd9f60358
#
_cell.length_a   1.000
_cell.length_b   1.000
_cell.length_c   1.000
_cell.angle_alpha   90.00
_cell.angle_beta   90.00
_cell.angle_gamma   90.00
#
_symmetry.space_group_name_H-M   'P 1'
#
loop_
_entity.id
_entity.type
_entity.pdbx_description
1 polymer ?
#
loop_
_entity_poly.entity_id
_entity_poly.type
_entity_poly.pdbx_seq_one_letter_code
_entity_poly.pdbx_strand_id
1 'polypeptide(L)'
;MSSAPLNSDIVYFAYGANLSRAHMALWCPDAVPLERASLCGHRLVFRRWADIVPVRDERVQGALYEVNPRDLVALDEFKDHPALYHHQRVTVQTDRGCVEALTYQMNPGNAIAFPDPDYLNLILQGYEDWGLDLDALAVMDGLRNTIWASPNDH
;
A
#
# COMPACT_ATOMS: atom_id res chain seq x y z
N MET A 1 -19.27 9.49 24.83
CA MET A 1 -19.25 9.10 24.46
C MET A 1 -19.16 8.63 23.67
N SER A 2 -19.10 8.46 23.62
CA SER A 2 -18.95 7.95 22.99
C SER A 2 -19.09 7.77 21.92
N SER A 3 -19.21 7.95 21.63
CA SER A 3 -19.36 7.92 20.39
C SER A 3 -18.28 7.41 19.70
N ALA A 4 -17.31 7.32 20.25
CA ALA A 4 -16.21 6.82 19.63
C ALA A 4 -16.40 5.69 18.78
N PRO A 5 -17.00 4.74 19.18
CA PRO A 5 -17.10 3.55 18.42
C PRO A 5 -17.72 3.83 17.18
N LEU A 6 -18.47 4.77 17.18
CA LEU A 6 -19.12 4.96 16.06
C LEU A 6 -18.28 5.46 15.07
N ASN A 7 -17.25 6.03 15.41
CA ASN A 7 -16.46 6.52 14.48
C ASN A 7 -15.98 5.62 13.63
N SER A 8 -15.76 4.52 14.00
CA SER A 8 -15.39 3.53 13.07
C SER A 8 -14.28 3.96 12.20
N ASP A 9 -13.44 4.82 12.68
CA ASP A 9 -12.28 5.19 11.89
C ASP A 9 -11.37 3.99 11.79
N ILE A 10 -10.80 3.82 10.63
CA ILE A 10 -10.05 2.65 10.28
C ILE A 10 -8.60 3.04 10.08
N VAL A 11 -7.69 2.20 10.53
CA VAL A 11 -6.27 2.41 10.26
C VAL A 11 -5.96 1.68 8.96
N TYR A 12 -5.51 2.43 7.97
CA TYR A 12 -5.24 1.93 6.62
C TYR A 12 -3.74 1.93 6.35
N PHE A 13 -3.22 0.80 5.89
CA PHE A 13 -1.81 0.67 5.53
C PHE A 13 -1.67 0.85 4.02
N ALA A 14 -0.99 1.93 3.63
CA ALA A 14 -0.73 2.25 2.23
C ALA A 14 0.69 1.82 1.88
N TYR A 15 0.84 1.13 0.75
CA TYR A 15 2.17 0.72 0.30
C TYR A 15 2.41 1.05 -1.16
N GLY A 16 1.44 1.63 -1.85
CA GLY A 16 1.55 1.96 -3.27
C GLY A 16 1.34 3.45 -3.51
N ALA A 17 0.49 3.79 -4.48
CA ALA A 17 0.28 5.19 -4.86
C ALA A 17 -0.22 6.06 -3.71
N ASN A 18 -0.98 5.49 -2.80
CA ASN A 18 -1.53 6.25 -1.68
C ASN A 18 -0.47 6.62 -0.63
N LEU A 19 0.76 6.17 -0.82
CA LEU A 19 1.86 6.66 -0.01
C LEU A 19 2.09 8.14 -0.29
N SER A 20 1.84 8.60 -1.52
CA SER A 20 1.94 10.02 -1.83
C SER A 20 0.87 10.75 -1.05
N ARG A 21 1.26 11.64 -0.14
CA ARG A 21 0.29 12.35 0.68
C ARG A 21 -0.61 13.24 -0.17
N ALA A 22 -0.07 13.84 -1.22
CA ALA A 22 -0.86 14.67 -2.10
C ALA A 22 -1.90 13.84 -2.84
N HIS A 23 -1.52 12.66 -3.30
CA HIS A 23 -2.44 11.77 -4.00
C HIS A 23 -3.53 11.28 -3.05
N MET A 24 -3.13 10.87 -1.86
CA MET A 24 -4.11 10.39 -0.87
C MET A 24 -5.11 11.49 -0.52
N ALA A 25 -4.67 12.73 -0.43
CA ALA A 25 -5.54 13.84 -0.09
C ALA A 25 -6.57 14.12 -1.17
N LEU A 26 -6.26 13.78 -2.42
CA LEU A 26 -7.22 13.96 -3.50
C LEU A 26 -8.39 12.99 -3.36
N TRP A 27 -8.11 11.76 -2.95
CA TRP A 27 -9.16 10.75 -2.82
C TRP A 27 -9.83 10.80 -1.45
N CYS A 28 -9.06 11.11 -0.42
CA CYS A 28 -9.51 11.05 0.96
C CYS A 28 -9.07 12.31 1.69
N PRO A 29 -9.77 13.44 1.46
CA PRO A 29 -9.32 14.70 2.05
C PRO A 29 -9.38 14.73 3.58
N ASP A 30 -10.16 13.83 4.18
CA ASP A 30 -10.25 13.80 5.64
C ASP A 30 -9.29 12.80 6.27
N ALA A 31 -8.54 12.08 5.48
CA ALA A 31 -7.60 11.09 6.01
C ALA A 31 -6.48 11.77 6.80
N VAL A 32 -6.09 11.16 7.90
CA VAL A 32 -5.05 11.71 8.75
C VAL A 32 -3.80 10.87 8.64
N PRO A 33 -2.69 11.42 8.17
CA PRO A 33 -1.43 10.66 8.15
C PRO A 33 -0.97 10.37 9.57
N LEU A 34 -0.60 9.13 9.85
CA LEU A 34 -0.19 8.74 11.20
C LEU A 34 1.32 8.53 11.30
N GLU A 35 1.81 7.45 10.73
CA GLU A 35 3.24 7.11 10.87
C GLU A 35 3.60 6.06 9.86
N ARG A 36 4.88 5.92 9.60
CA ARG A 36 5.35 4.86 8.73
C ARG A 36 5.31 3.52 9.44
N ALA A 37 5.22 2.46 8.66
CA ALA A 37 5.07 1.11 9.18
C ALA A 37 5.66 0.12 8.19
N SER A 38 5.89 -1.10 8.66
CA SER A 38 6.39 -2.18 7.81
C SER A 38 5.50 -3.41 7.96
N LEU A 39 5.19 -4.04 6.85
CA LEU A 39 4.47 -5.29 6.83
C LEU A 39 5.46 -6.41 6.63
N CYS A 40 5.74 -7.13 7.70
CA CYS A 40 6.73 -8.21 7.67
C CYS A 40 6.15 -9.44 7.00
N GLY A 41 7.02 -10.26 6.41
CA GLY A 41 6.59 -11.50 5.79
C GLY A 41 5.93 -11.32 4.44
N HIS A 42 6.19 -10.20 3.79
CA HIS A 42 5.60 -9.89 2.49
C HIS A 42 6.62 -9.18 1.61
N ARG A 43 6.37 -9.23 0.32
CA ARG A 43 7.19 -8.56 -0.68
C ARG A 43 6.29 -7.74 -1.59
N LEU A 44 6.77 -6.56 -1.98
CA LEU A 44 6.10 -5.71 -2.95
C LEU A 44 6.34 -6.26 -4.36
N VAL A 45 5.30 -6.42 -5.12
CA VAL A 45 5.41 -6.79 -6.53
C VAL A 45 4.53 -5.86 -7.34
N PHE A 46 4.75 -5.85 -8.65
CA PHE A 46 3.91 -5.06 -9.55
C PHE A 46 3.19 -5.95 -10.53
N ARG A 47 1.88 -5.71 -10.66
CA ARG A 47 1.01 -6.34 -11.65
C ARG A 47 0.27 -5.19 -12.33
N ARG A 48 1.05 -4.27 -12.92
CA ARG A 48 0.67 -2.95 -13.40
C ARG A 48 0.52 -2.01 -12.21
N TRP A 49 -0.09 -2.45 -11.15
CA TRP A 49 -0.23 -1.69 -9.91
C TRP A 49 0.42 -2.49 -8.79
N ALA A 50 0.65 -1.83 -7.68
CA ALA A 50 1.34 -2.46 -6.57
C ALA A 50 0.49 -3.54 -5.92
N ASP A 51 1.12 -4.62 -5.52
CA ASP A 51 0.49 -5.71 -4.80
C ASP A 51 1.50 -6.25 -3.79
N ILE A 52 1.03 -7.06 -2.88
CA ILE A 52 1.90 -7.68 -1.87
C ILE A 52 1.68 -9.18 -1.91
N VAL A 53 2.76 -9.91 -1.72
CA VAL A 53 2.69 -11.36 -1.69
C VAL A 53 3.46 -11.86 -0.47
N PRO A 54 3.03 -12.98 0.13
CA PRO A 54 3.75 -13.52 1.27
C PRO A 54 5.12 -14.01 0.86
N VAL A 55 6.17 -13.53 1.52
CA VAL A 55 7.53 -13.99 1.33
C VAL A 55 8.23 -13.91 2.68
N ARG A 56 8.65 -15.07 3.19
CA ARG A 56 9.28 -15.11 4.48
C ARG A 56 10.55 -14.24 4.51
N ASP A 57 10.76 -13.58 5.62
CA ASP A 57 11.95 -12.76 5.87
C ASP A 57 12.07 -11.50 5.03
N GLU A 58 11.00 -11.11 4.35
CA GLU A 58 10.99 -9.82 3.65
C GLU A 58 9.95 -8.93 4.27
N ARG A 59 9.96 -7.67 3.91
CA ARG A 59 8.99 -6.72 4.43
C ARG A 59 8.68 -5.66 3.39
N VAL A 60 7.49 -5.10 3.51
CA VAL A 60 7.04 -4.02 2.66
C VAL A 60 6.95 -2.76 3.50
N GLN A 61 7.62 -1.71 3.09
CA GLN A 61 7.52 -0.43 3.78
C GLN A 61 6.28 0.30 3.33
N GLY A 62 5.67 1.01 4.24
CA GLY A 62 4.50 1.80 3.92
C GLY A 62 4.19 2.78 5.02
N ALA A 63 2.95 3.23 5.05
CA ALA A 63 2.53 4.23 6.01
C ALA A 63 1.09 4.01 6.42
N LEU A 64 0.75 4.50 7.59
CA LEU A 64 -0.58 4.37 8.15
C LEU A 64 -1.32 5.69 8.04
N TYR A 65 -2.59 5.60 7.69
CA TYR A 65 -3.51 6.72 7.70
C TYR A 65 -4.72 6.32 8.53
N GLU A 66 -5.31 7.29 9.20
CA GLU A 66 -6.61 7.08 9.81
C GLU A 66 -7.65 7.54 8.81
N VAL A 67 -8.57 6.67 8.43
CA VAL A 67 -9.58 6.98 7.42
C VAL A 67 -10.97 6.74 7.99
N ASN A 68 -11.92 7.55 7.61
CA ASN A 68 -13.29 7.37 8.06
C ASN A 68 -14.05 6.50 7.05
N PRO A 69 -15.29 6.10 7.35
CA PRO A 69 -16.02 5.23 6.44
C PRO A 69 -16.24 5.82 5.04
N ARG A 70 -16.35 7.13 4.96
CA ARG A 70 -16.53 7.77 3.66
C ARG A 70 -15.24 7.68 2.84
N ASP A 71 -14.09 7.85 3.51
CA ASP A 71 -12.80 7.70 2.86
C ASP A 71 -12.62 6.28 2.37
N LEU A 72 -13.10 5.29 3.13
CA LEU A 72 -12.97 3.90 2.72
C LEU A 72 -13.74 3.64 1.43
N VAL A 73 -14.91 4.24 1.28
CA VAL A 73 -15.68 4.10 0.05
C VAL A 73 -14.88 4.65 -1.13
N ALA A 74 -14.24 5.79 -0.95
CA ALA A 74 -13.43 6.39 -2.01
C ALA A 74 -12.22 5.51 -2.34
N LEU A 75 -11.58 4.94 -1.32
CA LEU A 75 -10.47 4.04 -1.54
C LEU A 75 -10.92 2.79 -2.29
N ASP A 76 -12.06 2.24 -1.93
CA ASP A 76 -12.58 1.06 -2.61
C ASP A 76 -12.81 1.35 -4.08
N GLU A 77 -13.31 2.53 -4.41
CA GLU A 77 -13.51 2.89 -5.80
C GLU A 77 -12.19 3.03 -6.54
N PHE A 78 -11.22 3.67 -5.91
CA PHE A 78 -9.90 3.82 -6.53
C PHE A 78 -9.24 2.47 -6.77
N LYS A 79 -9.45 1.51 -5.86
CA LYS A 79 -8.84 0.20 -5.95
C LYS A 79 -9.67 -0.79 -6.76
N ASP A 80 -10.81 -0.37 -7.26
CA ASP A 80 -11.72 -1.26 -7.98
C ASP A 80 -12.03 -2.50 -7.11
N HIS A 81 -12.40 -2.24 -5.87
CA HIS A 81 -12.78 -3.27 -4.93
C HIS A 81 -14.25 -3.64 -5.15
N PRO A 82 -14.64 -4.88 -5.15
CA PRO A 82 -13.82 -6.06 -4.89
C PRO A 82 -13.32 -6.78 -6.15
N ALA A 83 -13.50 -6.16 -7.31
CA ALA A 83 -13.17 -6.85 -8.57
C ALA A 83 -11.67 -7.04 -8.76
N LEU A 84 -10.88 -6.02 -8.46
CA LEU A 84 -9.43 -6.10 -8.66
C LEU A 84 -8.69 -6.35 -7.35
N TYR A 85 -9.02 -5.61 -6.31
CA TYR A 85 -8.41 -5.76 -4.99
C TYR A 85 -9.45 -6.16 -3.97
N HIS A 86 -9.01 -6.83 -2.92
CA HIS A 86 -9.89 -7.13 -1.79
C HIS A 86 -9.24 -6.61 -0.51
N HIS A 87 -10.06 -6.40 0.51
CA HIS A 87 -9.57 -5.97 1.82
C HIS A 87 -8.81 -7.10 2.49
N GLN A 88 -7.75 -6.75 3.17
CA GLN A 88 -6.95 -7.72 3.91
C GLN A 88 -6.56 -7.10 5.24
N ARG A 89 -6.82 -7.81 6.34
CA ARG A 89 -6.36 -7.35 7.64
C ARG A 89 -4.93 -7.79 7.81
N VAL A 90 -4.10 -6.88 8.29
CA VAL A 90 -2.68 -7.16 8.49
C VAL A 90 -2.23 -6.58 9.80
N THR A 91 -1.13 -7.12 10.32
CA THR A 91 -0.46 -6.55 11.49
C THR A 91 0.84 -5.95 11.00
N VAL A 92 1.00 -4.66 11.18
CA VAL A 92 2.20 -3.96 10.74
C VAL A 92 3.01 -3.51 11.94
N GLN A 93 4.29 -3.26 11.72
CA GLN A 93 5.19 -2.86 12.78
C GLN A 93 5.54 -1.39 12.64
N THR A 94 5.43 -0.65 13.73
CA THR A 94 5.80 0.75 13.77
C THR A 94 6.87 0.94 14.84
N ASP A 95 7.38 2.15 14.98
CA ASP A 95 8.35 2.44 16.03
C ASP A 95 7.75 2.26 17.42
N ARG A 96 6.45 2.27 17.52
CA ARG A 96 5.77 2.13 18.81
C ARG A 96 5.17 0.76 19.06
N GLY A 97 5.41 -0.18 18.18
CA GLY A 97 4.91 -1.54 18.31
C GLY A 97 4.04 -1.96 17.15
N CYS A 98 3.35 -3.07 17.35
CA CYS A 98 2.51 -3.63 16.28
C CYS A 98 1.14 -2.97 16.27
N VAL A 99 0.60 -2.77 15.09
CA VAL A 99 -0.71 -2.15 14.91
C VAL A 99 -1.49 -2.97 13.89
N GLU A 100 -2.75 -3.22 14.17
CA GLU A 100 -3.60 -3.88 13.18
C GLU A 100 -4.14 -2.85 12.21
N ALA A 101 -4.11 -3.19 10.94
CA ALA A 101 -4.51 -2.26 9.90
C ALA A 101 -5.25 -2.99 8.79
N LEU A 102 -5.95 -2.21 7.98
CA LEU A 102 -6.59 -2.71 6.79
C LEU A 102 -5.72 -2.34 5.61
N THR A 103 -5.56 -3.25 4.66
CA THR A 103 -4.87 -2.92 3.42
C THR A 103 -5.59 -3.60 2.26
N TYR A 104 -5.07 -3.42 1.06
CA TYR A 104 -5.64 -4.03 -0.12
C TYR A 104 -4.64 -5.03 -0.68
N GLN A 105 -5.15 -6.16 -1.14
CA GLN A 105 -4.33 -7.15 -1.81
C GLN A 105 -5.03 -7.51 -3.10
N MET A 106 -4.28 -7.65 -4.19
CA MET A 106 -4.87 -7.90 -5.49
C MET A 106 -5.41 -9.32 -5.54
N ASN A 107 -6.53 -9.47 -6.21
CA ASN A 107 -7.13 -10.79 -6.40
C ASN A 107 -6.23 -11.64 -7.29
N PRO A 108 -6.26 -12.96 -7.14
CA PRO A 108 -5.43 -13.83 -7.97
C PRO A 108 -5.80 -13.67 -9.45
N GLY A 109 -4.83 -13.98 -10.31
CA GLY A 109 -5.09 -14.00 -11.75
C GLY A 109 -4.45 -12.89 -12.54
N ASN A 110 -3.83 -11.93 -11.87
CA ASN A 110 -3.17 -10.83 -12.57
C ASN A 110 -1.68 -11.11 -12.68
N ALA A 111 -1.16 -11.02 -13.89
CA ALA A 111 0.24 -11.32 -14.14
C ALA A 111 1.16 -10.19 -13.69
N ILE A 112 2.38 -10.54 -13.36
CA ILE A 112 3.42 -9.55 -13.08
C ILE A 112 3.59 -8.67 -14.32
N ALA A 113 3.63 -7.37 -14.13
CA ALA A 113 3.76 -6.41 -15.23
C ALA A 113 4.33 -5.10 -14.70
N PHE A 114 5.03 -4.37 -15.57
CA PHE A 114 5.61 -3.09 -15.21
C PHE A 114 4.54 -2.07 -14.84
N PRO A 115 4.78 -1.25 -13.85
CA PRO A 115 3.88 -0.14 -13.55
C PRO A 115 4.07 0.98 -14.57
N ASP A 116 3.04 1.78 -14.78
CA ASP A 116 3.17 2.98 -15.59
C ASP A 116 4.12 3.94 -14.89
N PRO A 117 4.90 4.74 -15.66
CA PRO A 117 5.84 5.69 -15.04
C PRO A 117 5.17 6.68 -14.10
N ASP A 118 3.99 7.17 -14.44
CA ASP A 118 3.30 8.13 -13.58
C ASP A 118 2.89 7.49 -12.25
N TYR A 119 2.45 6.24 -12.31
CA TYR A 119 2.07 5.52 -11.11
C TYR A 119 3.30 5.25 -10.25
N LEU A 120 4.41 4.85 -10.86
CA LEU A 120 5.64 4.60 -10.13
C LEU A 120 6.13 5.89 -9.46
N ASN A 121 6.00 7.02 -10.14
CA ASN A 121 6.41 8.29 -9.57
C ASN A 121 5.61 8.63 -8.32
N LEU A 122 4.35 8.27 -8.27
CA LEU A 122 3.55 8.48 -7.04
C LEU A 122 4.14 7.68 -5.88
N ILE A 123 4.57 6.45 -6.16
CA ILE A 123 5.16 5.63 -5.11
C ILE A 123 6.49 6.23 -4.63
N LEU A 124 7.32 6.67 -5.57
CA LEU A 124 8.59 7.28 -5.21
C LEU A 124 8.39 8.55 -4.41
N GLN A 125 7.39 9.34 -4.79
CA GLN A 125 7.06 10.54 -4.07
C GLN A 125 6.59 10.20 -2.66
N GLY A 126 5.83 9.14 -2.53
CA GLY A 126 5.39 8.67 -1.22
C GLY A 126 6.54 8.21 -0.36
N TYR A 127 7.52 7.53 -0.94
CA TYR A 127 8.70 7.13 -0.18
C TYR A 127 9.43 8.36 0.35
N GLU A 128 9.48 9.41 -0.45
CA GLU A 128 10.10 10.65 -0.01
C GLU A 128 9.26 11.31 1.09
N ASP A 129 7.96 11.36 0.92
CA ASP A 129 7.05 11.99 1.88
C ASP A 129 7.19 11.37 3.28
N TRP A 130 7.42 10.07 3.35
CA TRP A 130 7.47 9.35 4.62
C TRP A 130 8.88 9.01 5.06
N GLY A 131 9.88 9.43 4.29
CA GLY A 131 11.27 9.12 4.63
C GLY A 131 11.57 7.63 4.60
N LEU A 132 10.97 6.92 3.66
CA LEU A 132 11.21 5.50 3.52
C LEU A 132 12.49 5.27 2.75
N ASP A 133 13.11 4.12 2.98
CA ASP A 133 14.41 3.81 2.42
C ASP A 133 14.29 3.24 1.02
N LEU A 134 14.63 4.03 0.02
CA LEU A 134 14.59 3.57 -1.35
C LEU A 134 15.60 2.46 -1.57
N ASP A 135 16.72 2.53 -0.84
CA ASP A 135 17.73 1.53 -1.03
C ASP A 135 17.41 0.23 -0.34
N ALA A 136 16.42 0.23 0.50
CA ALA A 136 16.02 -0.99 1.13
C ALA A 136 15.45 -1.91 0.13
N LEU A 137 15.38 -1.47 -1.06
CA LEU A 137 15.05 -2.31 -2.16
C LEU A 137 13.60 -2.72 -2.26
N ALA A 138 12.73 -2.19 -1.43
CA ALA A 138 11.34 -2.57 -1.55
C ALA A 138 10.79 -2.29 -2.94
N VAL A 139 10.93 -1.02 -3.40
CA VAL A 139 10.46 -0.68 -4.73
C VAL A 139 11.38 -1.26 -5.80
N MET A 140 12.69 -1.22 -5.56
CA MET A 140 13.64 -1.75 -6.53
C MET A 140 13.46 -3.24 -6.71
N ASP A 141 13.23 -3.97 -5.62
CA ASP A 141 12.98 -5.40 -5.70
C ASP A 141 11.69 -5.67 -6.45
N GLY A 142 10.68 -4.86 -6.23
CA GLY A 142 9.43 -5.00 -6.96
C GLY A 142 9.63 -4.80 -8.45
N LEU A 143 10.40 -3.79 -8.83
CA LEU A 143 10.71 -3.56 -10.22
C LEU A 143 11.56 -4.67 -10.81
N ARG A 144 12.52 -5.15 -10.02
CA ARG A 144 13.38 -6.24 -10.49
C ARG A 144 12.55 -7.48 -10.74
N ASN A 145 11.62 -7.79 -9.85
CA ASN A 145 10.77 -8.95 -10.04
C ASN A 145 9.89 -8.78 -11.27
N THR A 146 9.44 -7.59 -11.55
CA THR A 146 8.65 -7.31 -12.73
C THR A 146 9.50 -7.53 -13.98
N ILE A 147 10.73 -7.04 -13.98
CA ILE A 147 11.63 -7.22 -15.10
C ILE A 147 11.91 -8.70 -15.35
N TRP A 148 12.24 -9.42 -14.29
CA TRP A 148 12.58 -10.83 -14.46
C TRP A 148 11.40 -11.68 -14.88
N ALA A 149 10.20 -11.25 -14.60
CA ALA A 149 9.02 -11.97 -15.00
C ALA A 149 8.59 -11.64 -16.41
N SER A 150 9.22 -10.69 -17.04
CA SER A 150 8.85 -10.28 -18.39
C SER A 150 9.13 -11.39 -19.37
N PRO A 151 8.23 -11.65 -20.29
CA PRO A 151 8.44 -12.70 -21.26
C PRO A 151 9.59 -12.41 -22.20
N ASN A 152 10.09 -11.21 -22.21
CA ASN A 152 11.14 -10.89 -23.11
C ASN A 152 12.49 -11.01 -22.49
N ASP A 153 12.55 -11.50 -21.30
CA ASP A 153 13.80 -11.60 -20.65
C ASP A 153 14.49 -12.80 -21.08
N HIS A 154 14.76 -13.01 -22.20
CA HIS A 154 15.57 -14.14 -22.62
C HIS A 154 16.07 -13.95 -24.01
#